data_0fc0d3e1c259a75ec336e95cbe9976d9
#
_entry.id   0fc0d3e1c259a75ec336e95cbe9976d9
#
_cell.length_a   1.000
_cell.length_b   1.000
_cell.length_c   1.000
_cell.angle_alpha   90.00
_cell.angle_beta   90.00
_cell.angle_gamma   90.00
#
_symmetry.space_group_name_H-M   'P 1'
#
loop_
_entity.id
_entity.type
_entity.pdbx_description
1 polymer ?
#
loop_
_entity_poly.entity_id
_entity_poly.type
_entity_poly.pdbx_seq_one_letter_code
_entity_poly.pdbx_strand_id
1 'polypeptide(L)'
;MCEEYVMECVRTENLCLTIKDVIILDHVSIKCEAGMVCGLVGRNGSGKTMLMKSILGFVRPDSGTITVLGKRIGSDVDYAPDTGIIIETPGFIGYYSGYRNLRLLADINHKIDDKRIREVMSFVGLDPDVKKAVSKYSLGMRQRLGLAQAIMEEPKLLVLDEPFNGLDNEGVVDMRKCLLGLKEKGVTILLASHSKEDIGVLCDSVYEMEHGKAALSADTNKAHAVF
;
A
#
# COMPACT_ATOMS: atom_id res chain seq x y z
N MET A 1 26.00 23.96 4.52
CA MET A 1 24.61 23.48 4.61
C MET A 1 24.67 21.99 4.34
N CYS A 2 24.43 21.14 5.34
CA CYS A 2 24.29 19.71 5.10
C CYS A 2 22.95 19.53 4.36
N GLU A 3 22.98 19.07 3.12
CA GLU A 3 21.81 18.50 2.48
C GLU A 3 21.40 17.31 3.36
N GLU A 4 20.25 17.40 4.04
CA GLU A 4 19.63 16.24 4.67
C GLU A 4 19.39 15.21 3.55
N TYR A 5 20.13 14.11 3.61
CA TYR A 5 19.98 12.99 2.68
C TYR A 5 18.63 12.34 3.01
N VAL A 6 17.56 12.81 2.36
CA VAL A 6 16.25 12.21 2.48
C VAL A 6 16.32 10.80 1.88
N MET A 7 16.15 9.79 2.71
CA MET A 7 16.27 8.40 2.30
C MET A 7 15.05 8.01 1.48
N GLU A 8 15.25 7.71 0.20
CA GLU A 8 14.21 7.23 -0.70
C GLU A 8 13.81 5.80 -0.30
N CYS A 9 12.53 5.57 0.00
CA CYS A 9 12.00 4.26 0.29
C CYS A 9 11.65 3.49 -0.99
N VAL A 10 11.05 4.19 -1.96
CA VAL A 10 10.73 3.65 -3.29
C VAL A 10 11.24 4.61 -4.35
N ARG A 11 11.95 4.07 -5.33
CA ARG A 11 12.37 4.80 -6.53
C ARG A 11 12.16 3.95 -7.77
N THR A 12 11.54 4.53 -8.78
CA THR A 12 11.48 3.95 -10.12
C THR A 12 12.10 4.90 -11.12
N GLU A 13 12.79 4.37 -12.13
CA GLU A 13 13.44 5.15 -13.16
C GLU A 13 13.10 4.59 -14.55
N ASN A 14 12.45 5.39 -15.38
CA ASN A 14 12.10 5.10 -16.77
C ASN A 14 11.48 3.71 -16.97
N LEU A 15 10.53 3.32 -16.10
CA LEU A 15 9.85 2.03 -16.22
C LEU A 15 8.98 1.99 -17.47
N CYS A 16 9.21 0.97 -18.28
CA CYS A 16 8.33 0.63 -19.40
C CYS A 16 7.79 -0.79 -19.21
N LEU A 17 6.50 -0.96 -19.50
CA LEU A 17 5.83 -2.24 -19.46
C LEU A 17 4.81 -2.33 -20.57
N THR A 18 4.93 -3.36 -21.40
CA THR A 18 3.98 -3.68 -22.48
C THR A 18 3.39 -5.06 -22.24
N ILE A 19 2.08 -5.19 -22.36
CA ILE A 19 1.38 -6.47 -22.24
C ILE A 19 0.50 -6.66 -23.48
N LYS A 20 0.73 -7.73 -24.24
CA LYS A 20 -0.03 -8.05 -25.46
C LYS A 20 -0.13 -6.83 -26.40
N ASP A 21 1.01 -6.21 -26.69
CA ASP A 21 1.17 -5.02 -27.56
C ASP A 21 0.49 -3.74 -27.06
N VAL A 22 0.00 -3.73 -25.82
CA VAL A 22 -0.54 -2.54 -25.15
C VAL A 22 0.49 -1.98 -24.19
N ILE A 23 0.87 -0.72 -24.36
CA ILE A 23 1.75 -0.01 -23.43
C ILE A 23 0.96 0.26 -22.14
N ILE A 24 1.43 -0.29 -21.03
CA ILE A 24 0.84 -0.15 -19.69
C ILE A 24 1.59 0.91 -18.88
N LEU A 25 2.92 0.91 -18.95
CA LEU A 25 3.78 1.91 -18.34
C LEU A 25 4.72 2.47 -19.42
N ASP A 26 4.84 3.78 -19.49
CA ASP A 26 5.62 4.51 -20.48
C ASP A 26 6.58 5.49 -19.76
N HIS A 27 7.84 5.07 -19.58
CA HIS A 27 8.92 5.83 -18.94
C HIS A 27 8.56 6.38 -17.55
N VAL A 28 7.87 5.57 -16.72
CA VAL A 28 7.40 5.99 -15.41
C VAL A 28 8.56 6.12 -14.43
N SER A 29 8.70 7.31 -13.85
CA SER A 29 9.68 7.61 -12.80
C SER A 29 8.96 8.25 -11.62
N ILE A 30 8.97 7.59 -10.45
CA ILE A 30 8.42 8.11 -9.20
C ILE A 30 9.42 7.95 -8.06
N LYS A 31 9.25 8.76 -7.01
CA LYS A 31 10.00 8.68 -5.76
C LYS A 31 9.04 8.73 -4.58
N CYS A 32 9.29 7.89 -3.59
CA CYS A 32 8.58 7.91 -2.32
C CYS A 32 9.61 8.00 -1.20
N GLU A 33 9.58 9.09 -0.44
CA GLU A 33 10.50 9.33 0.66
C GLU A 33 10.13 8.47 1.87
N ALA A 34 11.13 8.08 2.67
CA ALA A 34 10.91 7.26 3.85
C ALA A 34 10.03 7.99 4.88
N GLY A 35 9.04 7.30 5.46
CA GLY A 35 8.10 7.85 6.42
C GLY A 35 7.02 8.75 5.83
N MET A 36 6.96 8.90 4.50
CA MET A 36 5.95 9.72 3.81
C MET A 36 4.86 8.88 3.17
N VAL A 37 3.72 9.51 2.89
CA VAL A 37 2.62 8.93 2.10
C VAL A 37 2.69 9.48 0.68
N CYS A 38 2.94 8.60 -0.28
CA CYS A 38 2.96 8.91 -1.70
C CYS A 38 1.65 8.43 -2.35
N GLY A 39 0.89 9.34 -2.92
CA GLY A 39 -0.37 9.06 -3.61
C GLY A 39 -0.18 8.80 -5.09
N LEU A 40 -0.88 7.80 -5.62
CA LEU A 40 -1.05 7.55 -7.04
C LEU A 40 -2.50 7.81 -7.42
N VAL A 41 -2.76 8.83 -8.21
CA VAL A 41 -4.11 9.17 -8.67
C VAL A 41 -4.22 8.96 -10.18
N GLY A 42 -5.40 8.64 -10.66
CA GLY A 42 -5.67 8.45 -12.09
C GLY A 42 -6.88 7.55 -12.31
N ARG A 43 -7.41 7.58 -13.53
CA ARG A 43 -8.57 6.77 -13.92
C ARG A 43 -8.24 5.27 -13.87
N ASN A 44 -9.29 4.44 -13.86
CA ASN A 44 -9.13 3.00 -14.03
C ASN A 44 -8.43 2.71 -15.36
N GLY A 45 -7.47 1.79 -15.36
CA GLY A 45 -6.65 1.49 -16.54
C GLY A 45 -5.48 2.46 -16.80
N SER A 46 -5.22 3.45 -15.95
CA SER A 46 -4.06 4.36 -16.11
C SER A 46 -2.69 3.74 -15.80
N GLY A 47 -2.65 2.51 -15.25
CA GLY A 47 -1.41 1.80 -14.94
C GLY A 47 -1.05 1.71 -13.45
N LYS A 48 -1.81 2.32 -12.50
CA LYS A 48 -1.50 2.35 -11.05
C LYS A 48 -1.22 0.97 -10.46
N THR A 49 -2.16 0.04 -10.61
CA THR A 49 -2.01 -1.33 -10.09
C THR A 49 -0.81 -2.05 -10.70
N MET A 50 -0.54 -1.84 -12.00
CA MET A 50 0.61 -2.46 -12.67
C MET A 50 1.93 -1.85 -12.21
N LEU A 51 1.99 -0.54 -11.96
CA LEU A 51 3.14 0.11 -11.35
C LEU A 51 3.41 -0.45 -9.95
N MET A 52 2.37 -0.57 -9.11
CA MET A 52 2.49 -1.17 -7.78
C MET A 52 2.96 -2.64 -7.85
N LYS A 53 2.38 -3.45 -8.75
CA LYS A 53 2.82 -4.84 -8.96
C LYS A 53 4.27 -4.92 -9.43
N SER A 54 4.73 -3.97 -10.25
CA SER A 54 6.13 -3.91 -10.67
C SER A 54 7.07 -3.54 -9.51
N ILE A 55 6.69 -2.54 -8.69
CA ILE A 55 7.44 -2.14 -7.48
C ILE A 55 7.58 -3.32 -6.51
N LEU A 56 6.55 -4.14 -6.37
CA LEU A 56 6.56 -5.31 -5.51
C LEU A 56 7.35 -6.51 -6.07
N GLY A 57 7.73 -6.47 -7.35
CA GLY A 57 8.40 -7.58 -8.03
C GLY A 57 7.44 -8.64 -8.59
N PHE A 58 6.11 -8.42 -8.54
CA PHE A 58 5.13 -9.38 -9.07
C PHE A 58 5.04 -9.34 -10.59
N VAL A 59 5.43 -8.23 -11.21
CA VAL A 59 5.49 -8.06 -12.66
C VAL A 59 6.85 -7.45 -13.00
N ARG A 60 7.57 -8.10 -13.91
CA ARG A 60 8.85 -7.61 -14.39
C ARG A 60 8.63 -6.58 -15.50
N PRO A 61 9.12 -5.34 -15.37
CA PRO A 61 9.05 -4.36 -16.45
C PRO A 61 9.98 -4.76 -17.61
N ASP A 62 9.69 -4.27 -18.82
CA ASP A 62 10.51 -4.50 -20.00
C ASP A 62 11.84 -3.74 -19.91
N SER A 63 11.80 -2.54 -19.29
CA SER A 63 12.98 -1.70 -19.08
C SER A 63 12.81 -0.78 -17.88
N GLY A 64 13.90 -0.10 -17.49
CA GLY A 64 13.97 0.76 -16.33
C GLY A 64 14.46 0.05 -15.08
N THR A 65 14.43 0.75 -13.94
CA THR A 65 14.91 0.21 -12.67
C THR A 65 13.95 0.52 -11.54
N ILE A 66 13.92 -0.39 -10.55
CA ILE A 66 13.11 -0.25 -9.35
C ILE A 66 14.02 -0.49 -8.14
N THR A 67 14.01 0.43 -7.20
CA THR A 67 14.69 0.30 -5.91
C THR A 67 13.69 0.45 -4.79
N VAL A 68 13.67 -0.50 -3.86
CA VAL A 68 12.81 -0.48 -2.66
C VAL A 68 13.69 -0.72 -1.44
N LEU A 69 13.61 0.18 -0.46
CA LEU A 69 14.43 0.12 0.77
C LEU A 69 15.92 -0.11 0.47
N GLY A 70 16.45 0.56 -0.57
CA GLY A 70 17.83 0.45 -1.02
C GLY A 70 18.19 -0.84 -1.75
N LYS A 71 17.23 -1.74 -2.01
CA LYS A 71 17.42 -2.98 -2.78
C LYS A 71 16.82 -2.87 -4.16
N ARG A 72 17.54 -3.28 -5.18
CA ARG A 72 17.09 -3.28 -6.58
C ARG A 72 16.26 -4.52 -6.85
N ILE A 73 15.01 -4.32 -7.26
CA ILE A 73 14.09 -5.42 -7.60
C ILE A 73 14.54 -6.08 -8.91
N GLY A 74 14.55 -7.42 -8.91
CA GLY A 74 14.97 -8.24 -10.05
C GLY A 74 16.49 -8.41 -10.22
N SER A 75 17.30 -7.83 -9.29
CA SER A 75 18.75 -8.08 -9.24
C SER A 75 19.24 -8.42 -7.84
N ASP A 76 18.97 -7.59 -6.83
CA ASP A 76 19.39 -7.85 -5.45
C ASP A 76 18.39 -8.72 -4.72
N VAL A 77 17.10 -8.54 -5.03
CA VAL A 77 15.97 -9.30 -4.48
C VAL A 77 14.90 -9.49 -5.55
N ASP A 78 14.12 -10.59 -5.44
CA ASP A 78 13.01 -10.84 -6.37
C ASP A 78 11.77 -10.02 -6.02
N TYR A 79 11.52 -9.80 -4.72
CA TYR A 79 10.35 -9.09 -4.19
C TYR A 79 10.75 -7.98 -3.25
N ALA A 80 9.89 -6.95 -3.15
CA ALA A 80 10.08 -5.83 -2.23
C ALA A 80 10.18 -6.31 -0.77
N PRO A 81 11.29 -6.04 -0.07
CA PRO A 81 11.49 -6.50 1.31
C PRO A 81 10.64 -5.68 2.29
N ASP A 82 10.38 -6.22 3.48
CA ASP A 82 9.70 -5.55 4.60
C ASP A 82 8.46 -4.74 4.17
N THR A 83 7.63 -5.34 3.28
CA THR A 83 6.50 -4.66 2.64
C THR A 83 5.18 -5.35 2.99
N GLY A 84 4.22 -4.55 3.48
CA GLY A 84 2.83 -4.96 3.64
C GLY A 84 1.99 -4.54 2.42
N ILE A 85 1.01 -5.37 2.03
CA ILE A 85 0.36 -5.25 0.73
C ILE A 85 -1.16 -5.36 0.85
N ILE A 86 -1.88 -4.43 0.22
CA ILE A 86 -3.28 -4.61 -0.19
C ILE A 86 -3.34 -4.26 -1.67
N ILE A 87 -3.43 -5.26 -2.52
CA ILE A 87 -3.63 -5.09 -3.97
C ILE A 87 -4.82 -5.95 -4.38
N GLU A 88 -5.78 -5.33 -5.06
CA GLU A 88 -7.06 -5.96 -5.41
C GLU A 88 -7.83 -6.41 -4.15
N THR A 89 -8.53 -7.53 -4.20
CA THR A 89 -9.29 -8.04 -3.05
C THR A 89 -8.43 -9.01 -2.24
N PRO A 90 -8.22 -8.78 -0.93
CA PRO A 90 -7.48 -9.71 -0.10
C PRO A 90 -8.11 -11.11 -0.10
N GLY A 91 -7.30 -12.13 -0.43
CA GLY A 91 -7.71 -13.53 -0.47
C GLY A 91 -7.64 -14.16 0.91
N PHE A 92 -8.79 -14.47 1.54
CA PHE A 92 -8.87 -15.17 2.81
C PHE A 92 -9.53 -16.53 2.67
N ILE A 93 -9.18 -17.46 3.55
CA ILE A 93 -9.86 -18.74 3.66
C ILE A 93 -11.24 -18.50 4.27
N GLY A 94 -12.27 -18.56 3.44
CA GLY A 94 -13.62 -18.08 3.76
C GLY A 94 -14.28 -18.75 4.96
N TYR A 95 -13.99 -20.03 5.25
CA TYR A 95 -14.58 -20.77 6.37
C TYR A 95 -13.83 -20.59 7.70
N TYR A 96 -12.69 -19.90 7.72
CA TYR A 96 -11.98 -19.54 8.93
C TYR A 96 -12.40 -18.15 9.44
N SER A 97 -12.18 -17.90 10.74
CA SER A 97 -12.30 -16.56 11.33
C SER A 97 -11.14 -15.65 10.85
N GLY A 98 -11.28 -14.34 11.04
CA GLY A 98 -10.20 -13.38 10.75
C GLY A 98 -8.91 -13.72 11.49
N TYR A 99 -9.02 -13.96 12.82
CA TYR A 99 -7.89 -14.37 13.64
C TYR A 99 -7.17 -15.60 13.09
N ARG A 100 -7.93 -16.66 12.72
CA ARG A 100 -7.33 -17.88 12.19
C ARG A 100 -6.65 -17.70 10.85
N ASN A 101 -7.15 -16.82 9.99
CA ASN A 101 -6.49 -16.45 8.75
C ASN A 101 -5.13 -15.79 9.02
N LEU A 102 -5.07 -14.80 9.90
CA LEU A 102 -3.81 -14.13 10.25
C LEU A 102 -2.83 -15.09 10.94
N ARG A 103 -3.32 -15.97 11.83
CA ARG A 103 -2.49 -16.97 12.50
C ARG A 103 -1.79 -17.91 11.52
N LEU A 104 -2.50 -18.41 10.50
CA LEU A 104 -1.90 -19.26 9.49
C LEU A 104 -0.76 -18.58 8.73
N LEU A 105 -0.89 -17.28 8.45
CA LEU A 105 0.18 -16.53 7.79
C LEU A 105 1.36 -16.29 8.75
N ALA A 106 1.08 -15.97 10.02
CA ALA A 106 2.12 -15.82 11.03
C ALA A 106 2.93 -17.11 11.25
N ASP A 107 2.27 -18.28 11.16
CA ASP A 107 2.91 -19.60 11.26
C ASP A 107 3.85 -19.93 10.09
N ILE A 108 3.75 -19.23 8.95
CA ILE A 108 4.67 -19.40 7.82
C ILE A 108 6.02 -18.74 8.12
N ASN A 109 5.99 -17.49 8.62
CA ASN A 109 7.19 -16.68 8.80
C ASN A 109 7.77 -16.76 10.23
N HIS A 110 6.98 -17.17 11.21
CA HIS A 110 7.34 -17.26 12.64
C HIS A 110 7.90 -15.94 13.22
N LYS A 111 7.49 -14.79 12.66
CA LYS A 111 7.97 -13.46 13.06
C LYS A 111 7.19 -12.85 14.22
N ILE A 112 5.92 -13.26 14.39
CA ILE A 112 4.98 -12.66 15.34
C ILE A 112 4.24 -13.75 16.13
N ASP A 113 3.77 -13.37 17.30
CA ASP A 113 3.01 -14.22 18.22
C ASP A 113 1.50 -13.92 18.20
N ASP A 114 0.74 -14.66 18.99
CA ASP A 114 -0.71 -14.48 19.16
C ASP A 114 -1.08 -13.09 19.70
N LYS A 115 -0.24 -12.54 20.59
CA LYS A 115 -0.47 -11.22 21.16
C LYS A 115 -0.46 -10.16 20.07
N ARG A 116 0.53 -10.22 19.18
CA ARG A 116 0.66 -9.28 18.05
C ARG A 116 -0.52 -9.38 17.10
N ILE A 117 -1.00 -10.58 16.76
CA ILE A 117 -2.18 -10.78 15.91
C ILE A 117 -3.41 -10.09 16.53
N ARG A 118 -3.64 -10.28 17.84
CA ARG A 118 -4.75 -9.65 18.56
C ARG A 118 -4.64 -8.12 18.58
N GLU A 119 -3.44 -7.59 18.81
CA GLU A 119 -3.17 -6.16 18.79
C GLU A 119 -3.51 -5.53 17.45
N VAL A 120 -3.05 -6.11 16.32
CA VAL A 120 -3.32 -5.55 14.99
C VAL A 120 -4.79 -5.67 14.61
N MET A 121 -5.47 -6.75 14.98
CA MET A 121 -6.92 -6.86 14.76
C MET A 121 -7.68 -5.77 15.52
N SER A 122 -7.36 -5.56 16.79
CA SER A 122 -7.97 -4.49 17.59
C SER A 122 -7.64 -3.10 17.03
N PHE A 123 -6.41 -2.89 16.57
CA PHE A 123 -5.97 -1.62 15.96
C PHE A 123 -6.79 -1.24 14.73
N VAL A 124 -7.16 -2.22 13.89
CA VAL A 124 -8.01 -1.98 12.72
C VAL A 124 -9.51 -2.04 13.03
N GLY A 125 -9.90 -2.13 14.31
CA GLY A 125 -11.30 -2.18 14.76
C GLY A 125 -12.00 -3.51 14.52
N LEU A 126 -11.26 -4.62 14.51
CA LEU A 126 -11.79 -5.98 14.47
C LEU A 126 -11.59 -6.66 15.83
N ASP A 127 -12.66 -7.27 16.36
CA ASP A 127 -12.57 -8.09 17.58
C ASP A 127 -11.91 -9.45 17.24
N PRO A 128 -10.72 -9.76 17.84
CA PRO A 128 -10.00 -11.00 17.59
C PRO A 128 -10.71 -12.26 18.09
N ASP A 129 -11.67 -12.13 19.04
CA ASP A 129 -12.39 -13.26 19.62
C ASP A 129 -13.63 -13.66 18.83
N VAL A 130 -14.02 -12.89 17.81
CA VAL A 130 -15.14 -13.21 16.94
C VAL A 130 -14.83 -14.44 16.09
N LYS A 131 -15.57 -15.52 16.33
CA LYS A 131 -15.44 -16.81 15.59
C LYS A 131 -16.17 -16.82 14.24
N LYS A 132 -16.76 -15.69 13.82
CA LYS A 132 -17.48 -15.57 12.56
C LYS A 132 -16.55 -15.85 11.37
N ALA A 133 -16.99 -16.72 10.46
CA ALA A 133 -16.24 -17.03 9.24
C ALA A 133 -16.08 -15.79 8.34
N VAL A 134 -14.91 -15.60 7.69
CA VAL A 134 -14.63 -14.44 6.83
C VAL A 134 -15.57 -14.37 5.63
N SER A 135 -16.08 -15.50 5.15
CA SER A 135 -17.14 -15.51 4.11
C SER A 135 -18.39 -14.70 4.50
N LYS A 136 -18.64 -14.53 5.81
CA LYS A 136 -19.76 -13.75 6.35
C LYS A 136 -19.37 -12.31 6.75
N TYR A 137 -18.13 -11.90 6.52
CA TYR A 137 -17.69 -10.52 6.78
C TYR A 137 -18.29 -9.58 5.74
N SER A 138 -18.61 -8.34 6.17
CA SER A 138 -18.89 -7.26 5.23
C SER A 138 -17.63 -6.93 4.40
N LEU A 139 -17.80 -6.21 3.31
CA LEU A 139 -16.65 -5.76 2.52
C LEU A 139 -15.68 -4.93 3.38
N GLY A 140 -16.21 -4.00 4.19
CA GLY A 140 -15.41 -3.20 5.12
C GLY A 140 -14.65 -4.04 6.17
N MET A 141 -15.28 -5.08 6.74
CA MET A 141 -14.56 -6.00 7.64
C MET A 141 -13.42 -6.74 6.93
N ARG A 142 -13.60 -7.11 5.65
CA ARG A 142 -12.53 -7.75 4.86
C ARG A 142 -11.39 -6.78 4.57
N GLN A 143 -11.69 -5.50 4.27
CA GLN A 143 -10.68 -4.46 4.09
C GLN A 143 -9.88 -4.22 5.37
N ARG A 144 -10.56 -4.10 6.52
CA ARG A 144 -9.89 -4.00 7.84
C ARG A 144 -9.00 -5.22 8.11
N LEU A 145 -9.46 -6.43 7.81
CA LEU A 145 -8.65 -7.64 7.95
C LEU A 145 -7.44 -7.65 7.00
N GLY A 146 -7.60 -7.14 5.76
CA GLY A 146 -6.51 -6.94 4.80
C GLY A 146 -5.46 -5.98 5.34
N LEU A 147 -5.87 -4.86 5.95
CA LEU A 147 -4.93 -3.96 6.61
C LEU A 147 -4.23 -4.63 7.79
N ALA A 148 -4.96 -5.37 8.64
CA ALA A 148 -4.34 -6.12 9.74
C ALA A 148 -3.28 -7.10 9.23
N GLN A 149 -3.56 -7.84 8.15
CA GLN A 149 -2.59 -8.71 7.48
C GLN A 149 -1.36 -7.94 6.99
N ALA A 150 -1.57 -6.80 6.33
CA ALA A 150 -0.49 -6.01 5.76
C ALA A 150 0.47 -5.45 6.83
N ILE A 151 -0.04 -5.11 8.03
CA ILE A 151 0.75 -4.46 9.09
C ILE A 151 1.22 -5.41 10.20
N MET A 152 0.79 -6.65 10.22
CA MET A 152 1.03 -7.54 11.37
C MET A 152 2.52 -7.82 11.63
N GLU A 153 3.35 -7.84 10.58
CA GLU A 153 4.80 -8.08 10.65
C GLU A 153 5.64 -6.80 10.71
N GLU A 154 5.03 -5.65 11.00
CA GLU A 154 5.70 -4.34 11.14
C GLU A 154 6.49 -3.91 9.90
N PRO A 155 5.85 -3.83 8.73
CA PRO A 155 6.52 -3.46 7.50
C PRO A 155 7.05 -2.02 7.55
N LYS A 156 8.13 -1.76 6.80
CA LYS A 156 8.64 -0.39 6.56
C LYS A 156 7.94 0.31 5.41
N LEU A 157 7.36 -0.45 4.51
CA LEU A 157 6.59 0.04 3.36
C LEU A 157 5.20 -0.60 3.34
N LEU A 158 4.17 0.19 3.09
CA LEU A 158 2.83 -0.29 2.74
C LEU A 158 2.51 0.09 1.30
N VAL A 159 2.03 -0.87 0.52
CA VAL A 159 1.51 -0.65 -0.84
C VAL A 159 0.03 -0.99 -0.85
N LEU A 160 -0.80 0.04 -0.99
CA LEU A 160 -2.25 -0.03 -0.80
C LEU A 160 -2.98 0.42 -2.08
N ASP A 161 -3.62 -0.52 -2.77
CA ASP A 161 -4.43 -0.23 -3.96
C ASP A 161 -5.91 -0.14 -3.56
N GLU A 162 -6.47 1.07 -3.61
CA GLU A 162 -7.87 1.39 -3.30
C GLU A 162 -8.35 0.83 -1.92
N PRO A 163 -7.62 1.07 -0.80
CA PRO A 163 -7.93 0.44 0.48
C PRO A 163 -9.26 0.88 1.11
N PHE A 164 -9.86 1.97 0.63
CA PHE A 164 -11.13 2.53 1.13
C PHE A 164 -12.36 1.95 0.44
N ASN A 165 -12.18 1.16 -0.62
CA ASN A 165 -13.29 0.62 -1.37
C ASN A 165 -14.21 -0.25 -0.51
N GLY A 166 -15.52 0.08 -0.52
CA GLY A 166 -16.55 -0.65 0.21
C GLY A 166 -16.61 -0.39 1.71
N LEU A 167 -15.89 0.63 2.20
CA LEU A 167 -16.09 1.18 3.53
C LEU A 167 -17.26 2.18 3.51
N ASP A 168 -17.99 2.24 4.61
CA ASP A 168 -18.89 3.35 4.92
C ASP A 168 -18.08 4.57 5.41
N ASN A 169 -18.75 5.71 5.60
CA ASN A 169 -18.09 6.96 5.99
C ASN A 169 -17.28 6.82 7.29
N GLU A 170 -17.81 6.11 8.29
CA GLU A 170 -17.13 5.87 9.55
C GLU A 170 -15.90 4.98 9.33
N GLY A 171 -16.03 3.92 8.53
CA GLY A 171 -14.95 3.03 8.16
C GLY A 171 -13.81 3.74 7.42
N VAL A 172 -14.12 4.72 6.54
CA VAL A 172 -13.12 5.55 5.87
C VAL A 172 -12.36 6.41 6.88
N VAL A 173 -13.07 7.08 7.80
CA VAL A 173 -12.43 7.90 8.85
C VAL A 173 -11.50 7.06 9.72
N ASP A 174 -11.94 5.88 10.14
CA ASP A 174 -11.10 4.98 10.96
C ASP A 174 -9.88 4.49 10.20
N MET A 175 -10.05 4.11 8.93
CA MET A 175 -8.94 3.68 8.08
C MET A 175 -7.91 4.80 7.90
N ARG A 176 -8.35 6.05 7.65
CA ARG A 176 -7.45 7.22 7.58
C ARG A 176 -6.67 7.40 8.87
N LYS A 177 -7.33 7.30 10.04
CA LYS A 177 -6.64 7.38 11.35
C LYS A 177 -5.60 6.28 11.50
N CYS A 178 -5.91 5.04 11.11
CA CYS A 178 -4.95 3.95 11.14
C CYS A 178 -3.71 4.25 10.27
N LEU A 179 -3.92 4.73 9.03
CA LEU A 179 -2.82 5.03 8.11
C LEU A 179 -1.97 6.21 8.60
N LEU A 180 -2.57 7.28 9.14
CA LEU A 180 -1.84 8.40 9.74
C LEU A 180 -1.02 7.94 10.95
N GLY A 181 -1.59 7.11 11.83
CA GLY A 181 -0.86 6.56 12.98
C GLY A 181 0.29 5.62 12.57
N LEU A 182 0.22 4.96 11.41
CA LEU A 182 1.33 4.17 10.87
C LEU A 182 2.42 5.10 10.28
N LYS A 183 2.04 6.17 9.57
CA LYS A 183 2.95 7.21 9.11
C LYS A 183 3.72 7.85 10.26
N GLU A 184 3.04 8.22 11.35
CA GLU A 184 3.69 8.78 12.56
C GLU A 184 4.74 7.83 13.18
N LYS A 185 4.59 6.52 12.99
CA LYS A 185 5.58 5.50 13.38
C LYS A 185 6.70 5.32 12.35
N GLY A 186 6.74 6.13 11.30
CA GLY A 186 7.77 6.11 10.26
C GLY A 186 7.53 5.09 9.14
N VAL A 187 6.34 4.50 9.05
CA VAL A 187 5.98 3.61 7.93
C VAL A 187 5.75 4.44 6.67
N THR A 188 6.42 4.06 5.59
CA THR A 188 6.19 4.66 4.27
C THR A 188 4.95 4.05 3.63
N ILE A 189 4.12 4.85 2.96
CA ILE A 189 2.89 4.36 2.36
C ILE A 189 2.83 4.79 0.88
N LEU A 190 2.71 3.84 -0.03
CA LEU A 190 2.36 4.06 -1.43
C LEU A 190 0.87 3.74 -1.58
N LEU A 191 0.05 4.76 -1.82
CA LEU A 191 -1.40 4.69 -1.82
C LEU A 191 -1.98 5.00 -3.19
N ALA A 192 -2.72 4.08 -3.80
CA ALA A 192 -3.59 4.41 -4.93
C ALA A 192 -5.01 4.68 -4.43
N SER A 193 -5.59 5.82 -4.81
CA SER A 193 -6.99 6.14 -4.56
C SER A 193 -7.53 7.05 -5.66
N HIS A 194 -8.82 6.93 -5.95
CA HIS A 194 -9.55 7.83 -6.83
C HIS A 194 -10.27 8.95 -6.06
N SER A 195 -10.28 8.90 -4.72
CA SER A 195 -10.88 9.90 -3.84
C SER A 195 -9.91 11.06 -3.61
N LYS A 196 -10.27 12.25 -4.12
CA LYS A 196 -9.49 13.47 -3.87
C LYS A 196 -9.37 13.81 -2.40
N GLU A 197 -10.39 13.48 -1.62
CA GLU A 197 -10.41 13.75 -0.17
C GLU A 197 -9.40 12.85 0.56
N ASP A 198 -9.34 11.53 0.25
CA ASP A 198 -8.38 10.63 0.87
C ASP A 198 -6.94 11.05 0.56
N ILE A 199 -6.70 11.42 -0.70
CA ILE A 199 -5.40 11.91 -1.15
C ILE A 199 -5.03 13.22 -0.45
N GLY A 200 -5.95 14.17 -0.36
CA GLY A 200 -5.70 15.46 0.29
C GLY A 200 -5.44 15.36 1.80
N VAL A 201 -6.05 14.39 2.48
CA VAL A 201 -5.87 14.16 3.93
C VAL A 201 -4.59 13.39 4.24
N LEU A 202 -4.20 12.43 3.39
CA LEU A 202 -3.17 11.46 3.73
C LEU A 202 -1.82 11.73 3.07
N CYS A 203 -1.81 12.23 1.82
CA CYS A 203 -0.60 12.19 0.99
C CYS A 203 0.26 13.45 1.15
N ASP A 204 1.58 13.22 1.28
CA ASP A 204 2.61 14.26 1.28
C ASP A 204 3.06 14.60 -0.15
N SER A 205 3.03 13.62 -1.05
CA SER A 205 3.31 13.79 -2.47
C SER A 205 2.29 13.01 -3.30
N VAL A 206 1.97 13.50 -4.49
CA VAL A 206 0.98 12.88 -5.36
C VAL A 206 1.51 12.80 -6.78
N TYR A 207 1.45 11.62 -7.38
CA TYR A 207 1.68 11.41 -8.80
C TYR A 207 0.36 11.18 -9.52
N GLU A 208 0.13 11.95 -10.57
CA GLU A 208 -0.99 11.76 -11.49
C GLU A 208 -0.58 10.78 -12.58
N MET A 209 -1.37 9.71 -12.73
CA MET A 209 -1.14 8.70 -13.75
C MET A 209 -2.19 8.80 -14.86
N GLU A 210 -1.72 8.98 -16.08
CA GLU A 210 -2.55 9.01 -17.27
C GLU A 210 -1.86 8.30 -18.43
N HIS A 211 -2.58 7.41 -19.12
CA HIS A 211 -2.06 6.67 -20.29
C HIS A 211 -0.68 6.03 -20.07
N GLY A 212 -0.47 5.44 -18.90
CA GLY A 212 0.79 4.76 -18.54
C GLY A 212 1.93 5.69 -18.14
N LYS A 213 1.74 7.00 -18.09
CA LYS A 213 2.72 7.99 -17.63
C LYS A 213 2.40 8.48 -16.24
N ALA A 214 3.43 8.90 -15.50
CA ALA A 214 3.28 9.50 -14.18
C ALA A 214 3.93 10.88 -14.16
N ALA A 215 3.23 11.86 -13.59
CA ALA A 215 3.75 13.20 -13.37
C ALA A 215 3.51 13.61 -11.91
N LEU A 216 4.51 14.23 -11.27
CA LEU A 216 4.35 14.77 -9.93
C LEU A 216 3.37 15.94 -9.98
N SER A 217 2.30 15.88 -9.17
CA SER A 217 1.30 16.93 -9.08
C SER A 217 1.84 18.16 -8.36
N ALA A 218 1.59 19.34 -8.92
CA ALA A 218 2.01 20.61 -8.33
C ALA A 218 1.15 21.05 -7.11
N ASP A 219 0.01 20.38 -6.86
CA ASP A 219 -0.99 20.80 -5.88
C ASP A 219 -0.78 20.27 -4.45
N THR A 220 0.27 19.50 -4.19
CA THR A 220 0.53 18.92 -2.84
C THR A 220 0.85 19.94 -1.75
N ASN A 221 1.20 21.18 -2.09
CA ASN A 221 1.52 22.23 -1.11
C ASN A 221 0.28 22.90 -0.45
N LYS A 222 -0.96 22.51 -0.78
CA LYS A 222 -2.18 23.10 -0.21
C LYS A 222 -2.86 22.27 0.88
N ALA A 223 -2.46 21.02 1.09
CA ALA A 223 -3.11 20.12 2.05
C ALA A 223 -2.75 20.41 3.52
N HIS A 224 -1.64 21.13 3.79
CA HIS A 224 -1.21 21.46 5.17
C HIS A 224 -1.71 22.81 5.70
N ALA A 225 -2.56 23.54 4.99
CA ALA A 225 -2.95 24.91 5.35
C ALA A 225 -4.35 25.06 5.96
N VAL A 226 -5.03 23.98 6.33
CA VAL A 226 -6.36 24.08 6.98
C VAL A 226 -6.45 23.05 8.11
N PHE A 227 -5.88 23.42 9.26
CA PHE A 227 -6.37 23.03 10.60
C PHE A 227 -6.00 24.13 11.58
#